data_cfb64334aa88a2c694ac3ea8f7e6085e
#
_entry.id   cfb64334aa88a2c694ac3ea8f7e6085e
#
_cell.length_a   1.000
_cell.length_b   1.000
_cell.length_c   1.000
_cell.angle_alpha   90.00
_cell.angle_beta   90.00
_cell.angle_gamma   90.00
#
_symmetry.space_group_name_H-M   'P 1'
#
loop_
_entity.id
_entity.type
_entity.pdbx_description
1 polymer ?
#
loop_
_entity_poly.entity_id
_entity_poly.type
_entity_poly.pdbx_seq_one_letter_code
_entity_poly.pdbx_strand_id
1 'polypeptide(L)'
;MTAPQPIRIGPYTLQNNLALAPMAGVTDLPFRLLCRRMGAGIAAGEMLTSDVRLYHTQKSRRRMDHTGEAEPRVVQIAGGDPQMMADAARRNADAGAQIIDINMGCPAKKVCNKAAGSALMKDETLVREILEAVVNAVCVPVTLKMRTGWDPDHRNGVTIARMAEAIGIQALAVHGRTRACMYRGDAEYETIRTIKQSVAIPIFANGDIDSPYKAKLVLEQTGADGLMVGRNAQGRPWIFREIGHFLHTATIAPEPSLEEVRDIMRAHLRDLHAFYGEEAGVRVARKHIDWYARGRAAGHALRHAVMQAEDAQTQLACADAYFDSLVETYGAEKKNESSSRADRKTCAARAAAADDDCRGARVLLCDVERAQARPAL
;
A
#
# COMPACT_ATOMS: atom_id res chain seq x y z
N MET A 1 17.38 2.96 -16.27
CA MET A 1 16.55 3.97 -15.58
C MET A 1 17.42 4.66 -14.54
N THR A 2 17.47 5.98 -14.51
CA THR A 2 18.07 6.72 -13.40
C THR A 2 17.24 6.47 -12.16
N ALA A 3 17.88 6.21 -11.02
CA ALA A 3 17.17 6.07 -9.73
C ALA A 3 16.28 7.30 -9.51
N PRO A 4 15.04 7.12 -9.02
CA PRO A 4 14.17 8.25 -8.77
C PRO A 4 14.86 9.22 -7.80
N GLN A 5 14.81 10.52 -8.13
CA GLN A 5 15.39 11.57 -7.27
C GLN A 5 14.69 11.55 -5.91
N PRO A 6 15.43 11.72 -4.82
CA PRO A 6 14.82 11.78 -3.50
C PRO A 6 13.78 12.90 -3.40
N ILE A 7 12.59 12.59 -2.92
CA ILE A 7 11.55 13.61 -2.68
C ILE A 7 11.92 14.40 -1.44
N ARG A 8 11.85 15.74 -1.58
CA ARG A 8 12.03 16.68 -0.49
C ARG A 8 10.73 17.44 -0.21
N ILE A 9 10.32 17.48 1.06
CA ILE A 9 9.15 18.24 1.53
C ILE A 9 9.65 19.16 2.65
N GLY A 10 9.82 20.45 2.34
CA GLY A 10 10.47 21.39 3.23
C GLY A 10 11.89 20.93 3.61
N PRO A 11 12.21 20.85 4.91
CA PRO A 11 13.51 20.39 5.37
C PRO A 11 13.69 18.87 5.29
N TYR A 12 12.63 18.09 5.03
CA TYR A 12 12.66 16.64 5.10
C TYR A 12 12.96 16.01 3.73
N THR A 13 14.02 15.21 3.67
CA THR A 13 14.30 14.33 2.53
C THR A 13 13.78 12.94 2.85
N LEU A 14 12.89 12.41 2.02
CA LEU A 14 12.28 11.09 2.24
C LEU A 14 13.29 9.98 1.96
N GLN A 15 13.22 8.89 2.73
CA GLN A 15 14.06 7.71 2.53
C GLN A 15 13.83 7.03 1.17
N ASN A 16 12.59 7.10 0.68
CA ASN A 16 12.18 6.64 -0.65
C ASN A 16 10.88 7.34 -1.06
N ASN A 17 10.45 7.12 -2.30
CA ASN A 17 9.35 7.82 -2.91
C ASN A 17 8.00 7.07 -2.77
N LEU A 18 7.84 6.25 -1.71
CA LEU A 18 6.61 5.48 -1.46
C LEU A 18 5.89 6.03 -0.21
N ALA A 19 4.62 6.37 -0.38
CA ALA A 19 3.79 6.92 0.69
C ALA A 19 2.64 5.97 1.04
N LEU A 20 2.32 5.82 2.34
CA LEU A 20 1.08 5.22 2.78
C LEU A 20 -0.03 6.28 2.79
N ALA A 21 -1.13 6.00 2.08
CA ALA A 21 -2.29 6.90 2.03
C ALA A 21 -3.06 6.96 3.35
N PRO A 22 -3.54 8.13 3.78
CA PRO A 22 -4.47 8.24 4.91
C PRO A 22 -5.79 7.54 4.61
N MET A 23 -6.18 6.59 5.46
CA MET A 23 -7.41 5.81 5.32
C MET A 23 -8.14 5.76 6.66
N ALA A 24 -9.33 6.36 6.73
CA ALA A 24 -10.14 6.42 7.94
C ALA A 24 -10.48 5.01 8.47
N GLY A 25 -10.18 4.77 9.73
CA GLY A 25 -10.34 3.48 10.39
C GLY A 25 -9.25 2.46 10.05
N VAL A 26 -8.19 2.82 9.33
CA VAL A 26 -7.14 1.88 8.88
C VAL A 26 -5.75 2.37 9.24
N THR A 27 -5.40 3.62 8.92
CA THR A 27 -4.04 4.14 9.13
C THR A 27 -3.86 4.73 10.53
N ASP A 28 -4.22 3.92 11.53
CA ASP A 28 -3.86 4.15 12.93
C ASP A 28 -2.34 4.01 13.15
N LEU A 29 -1.87 4.34 14.34
CA LEU A 29 -0.45 4.29 14.65
C LEU A 29 0.16 2.90 14.42
N PRO A 30 -0.44 1.77 14.90
CA PRO A 30 0.10 0.43 14.64
C PRO A 30 0.31 0.13 13.15
N PHE A 31 -0.67 0.47 12.31
CA PHE A 31 -0.57 0.20 10.87
C PHE A 31 0.44 1.10 10.18
N ARG A 32 0.56 2.39 10.56
CA ARG A 32 1.60 3.28 10.03
C ARG A 32 3.00 2.78 10.37
N LEU A 33 3.24 2.42 11.64
CA LEU A 33 4.51 1.86 12.09
C LEU A 33 4.87 0.59 11.31
N LEU A 34 3.89 -0.30 11.11
CA LEU A 34 4.08 -1.52 10.32
C LEU A 34 4.45 -1.21 8.87
N CYS A 35 3.71 -0.34 8.18
CA CYS A 35 4.00 0.02 6.79
C CYS A 35 5.35 0.73 6.65
N ARG A 36 5.74 1.56 7.63
CA ARG A 36 7.08 2.18 7.67
C ARG A 36 8.18 1.14 7.80
N ARG A 37 8.03 0.16 8.69
CA ARG A 37 8.96 -0.99 8.81
C ARG A 37 9.04 -1.81 7.52
N MET A 38 7.94 -1.88 6.76
CA MET A 38 7.86 -2.60 5.48
C MET A 38 8.30 -1.76 4.27
N GLY A 39 8.85 -0.56 4.46
CA GLY A 39 9.48 0.23 3.41
C GLY A 39 8.67 1.42 2.89
N ALA A 40 7.59 1.82 3.53
CA ALA A 40 6.97 3.10 3.21
C ALA A 40 7.89 4.25 3.64
N GLY A 41 8.25 5.14 2.71
CA GLY A 41 9.11 6.31 2.96
C GLY A 41 8.45 7.38 3.81
N ILE A 42 7.12 7.48 3.76
CA ILE A 42 6.29 8.40 4.55
C ILE A 42 4.91 7.78 4.78
N ALA A 43 4.25 8.13 5.89
CA ALA A 43 2.90 7.67 6.19
C ALA A 43 2.08 8.84 6.76
N ALA A 44 0.86 9.04 6.24
CA ALA A 44 -0.09 9.99 6.80
C ALA A 44 -1.12 9.28 7.68
N GLY A 45 -1.41 9.84 8.85
CA GLY A 45 -2.42 9.32 9.77
C GLY A 45 -3.85 9.51 9.26
N GLU A 46 -4.81 8.94 9.98
CA GLU A 46 -6.23 9.19 9.72
C GLU A 46 -6.55 10.68 9.86
N MET A 47 -7.41 11.21 8.98
CA MET A 47 -7.80 12.61 9.04
C MET A 47 -8.40 13.00 10.39
N LEU A 48 -7.97 14.14 10.92
CA LEU A 48 -8.54 14.83 12.06
C LEU A 48 -9.56 15.89 11.58
N THR A 49 -10.61 16.12 12.37
CA THR A 49 -11.52 17.22 12.12
C THR A 49 -10.83 18.56 12.39
N SER A 50 -11.19 19.61 11.65
CA SER A 50 -10.76 20.98 11.96
C SER A 50 -11.40 21.54 13.25
N ASP A 51 -12.43 20.90 13.78
CA ASP A 51 -13.03 21.29 15.06
C ASP A 51 -12.14 20.83 16.23
N VAL A 52 -11.23 21.69 16.69
CA VAL A 52 -10.28 21.43 17.77
C VAL A 52 -10.98 21.13 19.10
N ARG A 53 -12.24 21.54 19.28
CA ARG A 53 -13.03 21.23 20.48
C ARG A 53 -13.24 19.73 20.67
N LEU A 54 -13.11 18.93 19.59
CA LEU A 54 -13.25 17.48 19.60
C LEU A 54 -11.92 16.75 19.87
N TYR A 55 -10.80 17.47 20.04
CA TYR A 55 -9.47 16.85 20.21
C TYR A 55 -9.30 16.18 21.58
N HIS A 56 -10.13 16.50 22.58
CA HIS A 56 -10.17 15.81 23.86
C HIS A 56 -10.73 14.38 23.79
N THR A 57 -11.42 14.02 22.69
CA THR A 57 -11.98 12.68 22.53
C THR A 57 -10.90 11.62 22.38
N GLN A 58 -11.13 10.42 22.92
CA GLN A 58 -10.19 9.29 22.78
C GLN A 58 -9.83 9.00 21.31
N LYS A 59 -10.81 9.12 20.40
CA LYS A 59 -10.63 8.93 18.98
C LYS A 59 -9.65 9.95 18.40
N SER A 60 -9.78 11.23 18.72
CA SER A 60 -8.87 12.28 18.26
C SER A 60 -7.47 12.11 18.85
N ARG A 61 -7.37 11.81 20.16
CA ARG A 61 -6.09 11.56 20.82
C ARG A 61 -5.30 10.43 20.15
N ARG A 62 -5.98 9.30 19.83
CA ARG A 62 -5.35 8.18 19.12
C ARG A 62 -4.86 8.57 17.72
N ARG A 63 -5.56 9.46 17.02
CA ARG A 63 -5.15 9.95 15.69
C ARG A 63 -3.97 10.93 15.74
N MET A 64 -3.82 11.62 16.87
CA MET A 64 -2.71 12.54 17.13
C MET A 64 -1.49 11.83 17.71
N ASP A 65 -1.58 10.55 18.02
CA ASP A 65 -0.49 9.78 18.57
C ASP A 65 0.54 9.44 17.49
N HIS A 66 1.79 9.85 17.73
CA HIS A 66 2.95 9.62 16.89
C HIS A 66 4.08 8.92 17.64
N THR A 67 3.77 8.27 18.77
CA THR A 67 4.77 7.57 19.60
C THR A 67 5.53 6.54 18.80
N GLY A 68 6.86 6.66 18.74
CA GLY A 68 7.72 5.74 18.00
C GLY A 68 7.67 5.87 16.47
N GLU A 69 6.92 6.85 15.92
CA GLU A 69 6.86 7.07 14.48
C GLU A 69 8.10 7.81 13.99
N ALA A 70 8.73 7.25 12.94
CA ALA A 70 9.89 7.89 12.31
C ALA A 70 9.50 9.19 11.59
N GLU A 71 10.41 10.16 11.59
CA GLU A 71 10.22 11.43 10.90
C GLU A 71 10.16 11.27 9.37
N PRO A 72 9.45 12.19 8.68
CA PRO A 72 8.56 13.23 9.23
C PRO A 72 7.18 12.67 9.65
N ARG A 73 6.65 13.20 10.75
CA ARG A 73 5.31 12.90 11.27
C ARG A 73 4.27 13.73 10.55
N VAL A 74 3.35 13.07 9.85
CA VAL A 74 2.34 13.72 8.99
C VAL A 74 0.96 13.64 9.64
N VAL A 75 0.37 14.79 9.90
CA VAL A 75 -1.01 14.91 10.39
C VAL A 75 -1.92 15.43 9.29
N GLN A 76 -2.95 14.64 8.95
CA GLN A 76 -3.96 15.09 7.99
C GLN A 76 -5.16 15.74 8.71
N ILE A 77 -5.52 16.95 8.28
CA ILE A 77 -6.69 17.69 8.77
C ILE A 77 -7.76 17.84 7.70
N ALA A 78 -9.04 17.89 8.12
CA ALA A 78 -10.20 18.00 7.23
C ALA A 78 -11.24 18.93 7.82
N GLY A 79 -11.64 19.91 7.04
CA GLY A 79 -12.66 20.93 7.37
C GLY A 79 -13.06 21.71 6.13
N GLY A 80 -14.04 22.58 6.28
CA GLY A 80 -14.56 23.48 5.23
C GLY A 80 -14.54 24.94 5.64
N ASP A 81 -14.00 25.28 6.81
CA ASP A 81 -13.87 26.64 7.30
C ASP A 81 -12.39 27.02 7.39
N PRO A 82 -11.94 28.11 6.73
CA PRO A 82 -10.54 28.51 6.69
C PRO A 82 -9.93 28.73 8.07
N GLN A 83 -10.64 29.43 8.97
CA GLN A 83 -10.13 29.74 10.29
C GLN A 83 -10.00 28.48 11.16
N MET A 84 -11.02 27.61 11.15
CA MET A 84 -10.96 26.34 11.86
C MET A 84 -9.83 25.44 11.35
N MET A 85 -9.57 25.46 10.02
CA MET A 85 -8.45 24.72 9.42
C MET A 85 -7.10 25.29 9.87
N ALA A 86 -6.95 26.60 9.94
CA ALA A 86 -5.77 27.25 10.46
C ALA A 86 -5.52 26.93 11.94
N ASP A 87 -6.58 26.96 12.77
CA ASP A 87 -6.50 26.60 14.20
C ASP A 87 -6.12 25.12 14.40
N ALA A 88 -6.69 24.23 13.59
CA ALA A 88 -6.33 22.82 13.60
C ALA A 88 -4.87 22.60 13.18
N ALA A 89 -4.38 23.32 12.17
CA ALA A 89 -3.00 23.25 11.74
C ALA A 89 -2.03 23.68 12.84
N ARG A 90 -2.26 24.84 13.47
CA ARG A 90 -1.46 25.31 14.61
C ARG A 90 -1.44 24.28 15.75
N ARG A 91 -2.62 23.84 16.15
CA ARG A 91 -2.76 22.88 17.26
C ARG A 91 -1.98 21.58 17.03
N ASN A 92 -2.00 21.07 15.79
CA ASN A 92 -1.27 19.84 15.46
C ASN A 92 0.24 20.09 15.32
N ALA A 93 0.66 21.22 14.76
CA ALA A 93 2.08 21.61 14.71
C ALA A 93 2.67 21.74 16.14
N ASP A 94 1.95 22.42 17.05
CA ASP A 94 2.33 22.55 18.47
C ASP A 94 2.39 21.19 19.19
N ALA A 95 1.55 20.23 18.75
CA ALA A 95 1.55 18.86 19.27
C ALA A 95 2.63 17.96 18.63
N GLY A 96 3.51 18.52 17.77
CA GLY A 96 4.66 17.82 17.21
C GLY A 96 4.45 17.23 15.81
N ALA A 97 3.41 17.63 15.08
CA ALA A 97 3.31 17.34 13.66
C ALA A 97 4.44 18.08 12.90
N GLN A 98 5.10 17.38 12.00
CA GLN A 98 6.21 17.92 11.21
C GLN A 98 5.79 18.27 9.77
N ILE A 99 4.65 17.72 9.33
CA ILE A 99 3.96 18.09 8.09
C ILE A 99 2.47 18.13 8.38
N ILE A 100 1.79 19.18 7.94
CA ILE A 100 0.33 19.28 7.93
C ILE A 100 -0.17 18.91 6.53
N ASP A 101 -1.01 17.89 6.41
CA ASP A 101 -1.63 17.49 5.16
C ASP A 101 -3.11 17.87 5.12
N ILE A 102 -3.53 18.58 4.07
CA ILE A 102 -4.92 19.03 3.90
C ILE A 102 -5.69 17.96 3.12
N ASN A 103 -6.84 17.52 3.66
CA ASN A 103 -7.71 16.55 2.98
C ASN A 103 -8.71 17.25 2.04
N MET A 104 -8.52 17.10 0.74
CA MET A 104 -9.49 17.43 -0.31
C MET A 104 -9.86 16.20 -1.18
N GLY A 105 -9.75 15.01 -0.62
CA GLY A 105 -9.97 13.76 -1.37
C GLY A 105 -11.05 12.84 -0.80
N CYS A 106 -11.48 13.01 0.46
CA CYS A 106 -12.46 12.14 1.09
C CYS A 106 -13.85 12.26 0.45
N PRO A 107 -14.41 11.18 -0.16
CA PRO A 107 -15.72 11.25 -0.83
C PRO A 107 -16.88 10.90 0.10
N ALA A 108 -16.63 10.62 1.38
CA ALA A 108 -17.65 10.17 2.32
C ALA A 108 -18.75 11.21 2.52
N LYS A 109 -20.02 10.81 2.41
CA LYS A 109 -21.17 11.71 2.56
C LYS A 109 -21.11 12.56 3.84
N LYS A 110 -20.74 11.96 4.97
CA LYS A 110 -20.60 12.65 6.26
C LYS A 110 -19.58 13.80 6.24
N VAL A 111 -18.52 13.69 5.44
CA VAL A 111 -17.49 14.73 5.25
C VAL A 111 -17.96 15.76 4.25
N CYS A 112 -18.45 15.32 3.08
CA CYS A 112 -18.93 16.18 2.02
C CYS A 112 -20.12 17.04 2.46
N ASN A 113 -21.04 16.53 3.28
CA ASN A 113 -22.18 17.26 3.82
C ASN A 113 -21.78 18.43 4.76
N LYS A 114 -20.52 18.46 5.22
CA LYS A 114 -19.93 19.55 5.99
C LYS A 114 -19.07 20.48 5.11
N ALA A 115 -19.28 20.47 3.79
CA ALA A 115 -18.48 21.20 2.81
C ALA A 115 -16.96 20.95 2.98
N ALA A 116 -16.56 19.71 3.30
CA ALA A 116 -15.17 19.32 3.55
C ALA A 116 -14.74 18.16 2.64
N GLY A 117 -13.45 17.84 2.63
CA GLY A 117 -12.89 16.77 1.81
C GLY A 117 -13.07 17.09 0.32
N SER A 118 -13.50 16.10 -0.47
CA SER A 118 -13.65 16.30 -1.92
C SER A 118 -14.80 17.24 -2.35
N ALA A 119 -15.69 17.65 -1.43
CA ALA A 119 -16.69 18.65 -1.71
C ALA A 119 -16.08 20.05 -1.94
N LEU A 120 -14.93 20.33 -1.36
CA LEU A 120 -14.18 21.58 -1.55
C LEU A 120 -13.81 21.81 -3.01
N MET A 121 -13.61 20.76 -3.80
CA MET A 121 -13.26 20.90 -5.23
C MET A 121 -14.36 21.53 -6.09
N LYS A 122 -15.55 21.83 -5.53
CA LYS A 122 -16.62 22.57 -6.21
C LYS A 122 -16.47 24.09 -6.11
N ASP A 123 -15.64 24.57 -5.19
CA ASP A 123 -15.49 25.98 -4.86
C ASP A 123 -14.00 26.34 -4.76
N GLU A 124 -13.43 26.80 -5.86
CA GLU A 124 -12.01 27.15 -5.95
C GLU A 124 -11.66 28.37 -5.10
N THR A 125 -12.62 29.28 -4.84
CA THR A 125 -12.43 30.42 -3.95
C THR A 125 -12.23 29.94 -2.50
N LEU A 126 -13.12 29.08 -2.01
CA LEU A 126 -12.98 28.48 -0.68
C LEU A 126 -11.72 27.61 -0.56
N VAL A 127 -11.35 26.89 -1.63
CA VAL A 127 -10.07 26.15 -1.65
C VAL A 127 -8.90 27.10 -1.42
N ARG A 128 -8.84 28.22 -2.15
CA ARG A 128 -7.81 29.25 -1.99
C ARG A 128 -7.73 29.76 -0.55
N GLU A 129 -8.86 30.18 -0.01
CA GLU A 129 -8.95 30.70 1.37
C GLU A 129 -8.46 29.70 2.41
N ILE A 130 -8.83 28.41 2.26
CA ILE A 130 -8.35 27.36 3.17
C ILE A 130 -6.84 27.14 3.05
N LEU A 131 -6.30 27.06 1.82
CA LEU A 131 -4.88 26.83 1.60
C LEU A 131 -4.06 28.00 2.17
N GLU A 132 -4.45 29.25 1.89
CA GLU A 132 -3.81 30.45 2.40
C GLU A 132 -3.86 30.51 3.94
N ALA A 133 -5.02 30.24 4.54
CA ALA A 133 -5.20 30.23 5.97
C ALA A 133 -4.29 29.19 6.66
N VAL A 134 -4.17 27.97 6.10
CA VAL A 134 -3.36 26.92 6.71
C VAL A 134 -1.87 27.18 6.50
N VAL A 135 -1.43 27.56 5.29
CA VAL A 135 -0.01 27.86 5.01
C VAL A 135 0.50 29.00 5.87
N ASN A 136 -0.30 30.07 6.03
CA ASN A 136 0.08 31.22 6.88
C ASN A 136 0.03 30.92 8.38
N ALA A 137 -0.62 29.84 8.80
CA ALA A 137 -0.81 29.53 10.22
C ALA A 137 0.35 28.77 10.84
N VAL A 138 1.23 28.12 10.07
CA VAL A 138 2.28 27.22 10.57
C VAL A 138 3.62 27.45 9.87
N CYS A 139 4.71 27.14 10.58
CA CYS A 139 6.07 27.15 10.01
C CYS A 139 6.48 25.78 9.43
N VAL A 140 5.72 24.73 9.71
CA VAL A 140 5.98 23.39 9.16
C VAL A 140 5.46 23.29 7.72
N PRO A 141 6.03 22.43 6.87
CA PRO A 141 5.52 22.19 5.53
C PRO A 141 4.04 21.82 5.50
N VAL A 142 3.32 22.36 4.53
CA VAL A 142 1.91 22.01 4.26
C VAL A 142 1.84 21.24 2.95
N THR A 143 1.12 20.11 2.94
CA THR A 143 0.85 19.31 1.76
C THR A 143 -0.65 19.19 1.51
N LEU A 144 -1.04 18.77 0.31
CA LEU A 144 -2.44 18.64 -0.07
C LEU A 144 -2.71 17.28 -0.70
N LYS A 145 -3.72 16.56 -0.17
CA LYS A 145 -4.22 15.34 -0.81
C LYS A 145 -5.59 15.59 -1.43
N MET A 146 -5.68 15.43 -2.75
CA MET A 146 -6.90 15.73 -3.52
C MET A 146 -7.27 14.60 -4.50
N ARG A 147 -8.39 14.78 -5.20
CA ARG A 147 -8.85 14.01 -6.36
C ARG A 147 -8.65 14.81 -7.64
N THR A 148 -9.01 14.23 -8.81
CA THR A 148 -8.89 14.90 -10.12
C THR A 148 -10.00 15.93 -10.35
N GLY A 149 -11.08 15.89 -9.58
CA GLY A 149 -12.20 16.81 -9.64
C GLY A 149 -13.43 16.32 -8.89
N TRP A 150 -14.52 17.04 -9.01
CA TRP A 150 -15.82 16.68 -8.42
C TRP A 150 -16.48 15.50 -9.16
N ASP A 151 -16.59 15.62 -10.48
CA ASP A 151 -17.12 14.59 -11.38
C ASP A 151 -16.35 14.61 -12.71
N PRO A 152 -16.65 13.70 -13.66
CA PRO A 152 -15.93 13.61 -14.93
C PRO A 152 -15.96 14.90 -15.77
N ASP A 153 -17.01 15.70 -15.67
CA ASP A 153 -17.20 16.93 -16.43
C ASP A 153 -16.54 18.14 -15.73
N HIS A 154 -16.29 18.03 -14.42
CA HIS A 154 -15.71 19.07 -13.58
C HIS A 154 -14.38 18.59 -12.96
N ARG A 155 -13.35 18.43 -13.82
CA ARG A 155 -11.98 18.05 -13.44
C ARG A 155 -11.09 19.27 -13.34
N ASN A 156 -11.10 19.93 -12.20
CA ASN A 156 -10.32 21.13 -11.94
C ASN A 156 -9.03 20.88 -11.15
N GLY A 157 -8.58 19.62 -11.08
CA GLY A 157 -7.36 19.25 -10.33
C GLY A 157 -6.12 20.03 -10.77
N VAL A 158 -5.97 20.36 -12.05
CA VAL A 158 -4.83 21.13 -12.57
C VAL A 158 -4.89 22.59 -12.07
N THR A 159 -6.05 23.23 -12.09
CA THR A 159 -6.24 24.59 -11.55
C THR A 159 -5.90 24.66 -10.07
N ILE A 160 -6.42 23.69 -9.28
CA ILE A 160 -6.14 23.60 -7.84
C ILE A 160 -4.66 23.33 -7.58
N ALA A 161 -4.00 22.49 -8.38
CA ALA A 161 -2.58 22.20 -8.20
C ALA A 161 -1.70 23.43 -8.38
N ARG A 162 -1.94 24.23 -9.45
CA ARG A 162 -1.22 25.49 -9.68
C ARG A 162 -1.48 26.53 -8.57
N MET A 163 -2.73 26.62 -8.14
CA MET A 163 -3.12 27.49 -7.03
C MET A 163 -2.41 27.07 -5.74
N ALA A 164 -2.37 25.77 -5.44
CA ALA A 164 -1.71 25.22 -4.26
C ALA A 164 -0.21 25.52 -4.24
N GLU A 165 0.48 25.32 -5.36
CA GLU A 165 1.90 25.67 -5.48
C GLU A 165 2.15 27.16 -5.29
N ALA A 166 1.35 28.03 -5.92
CA ALA A 166 1.48 29.49 -5.82
C ALA A 166 1.25 30.00 -4.38
N ILE A 167 0.44 29.32 -3.58
CA ILE A 167 0.18 29.64 -2.16
C ILE A 167 1.31 29.12 -1.24
N GLY A 168 2.08 28.12 -1.67
CA GLY A 168 3.18 27.59 -0.87
C GLY A 168 2.97 26.15 -0.35
N ILE A 169 2.02 25.40 -0.92
CA ILE A 169 1.93 23.94 -0.70
C ILE A 169 3.21 23.28 -1.22
N GLN A 170 3.76 22.34 -0.47
CA GLN A 170 5.09 21.79 -0.74
C GLN A 170 5.10 20.39 -1.34
N ALA A 171 3.96 19.70 -1.42
CA ALA A 171 3.77 18.46 -2.18
C ALA A 171 2.28 18.18 -2.37
N LEU A 172 1.94 17.47 -3.44
CA LEU A 172 0.57 17.02 -3.72
C LEU A 172 0.50 15.50 -3.78
N ALA A 173 -0.59 14.93 -3.23
CA ALA A 173 -0.98 13.55 -3.50
C ALA A 173 -2.31 13.54 -4.26
N VAL A 174 -2.30 13.04 -5.49
CA VAL A 174 -3.46 13.09 -6.38
C VAL A 174 -4.03 11.72 -6.63
N HIS A 175 -5.28 11.49 -6.20
CA HIS A 175 -5.99 10.26 -6.49
C HIS A 175 -6.64 10.35 -7.87
N GLY A 176 -6.29 9.44 -8.77
CA GLY A 176 -6.73 9.35 -10.17
C GLY A 176 -8.21 9.01 -10.34
N ARG A 177 -9.08 9.55 -9.50
CA ARG A 177 -10.55 9.47 -9.60
C ARG A 177 -11.19 10.77 -9.18
N THR A 178 -12.32 11.09 -9.78
CA THR A 178 -13.18 12.17 -9.29
C THR A 178 -13.94 11.74 -8.03
N ARG A 179 -14.57 12.70 -7.34
CA ARG A 179 -15.43 12.39 -6.19
C ARG A 179 -16.61 11.50 -6.58
N ALA A 180 -17.25 11.79 -7.72
CA ALA A 180 -18.43 11.05 -8.19
C ALA A 180 -18.13 9.57 -8.48
N CYS A 181 -16.93 9.26 -8.95
CA CYS A 181 -16.48 7.90 -9.17
C CYS A 181 -16.38 7.10 -7.87
N MET A 182 -16.16 7.74 -6.72
CA MET A 182 -15.90 7.08 -5.43
C MET A 182 -14.68 6.15 -5.54
N TYR A 183 -14.93 4.83 -5.68
CA TYR A 183 -13.95 3.76 -5.91
C TYR A 183 -14.33 2.86 -7.09
N ARG A 184 -15.32 3.26 -7.91
CA ARG A 184 -15.79 2.51 -9.08
C ARG A 184 -14.92 2.83 -10.29
N GLY A 185 -14.84 1.88 -11.22
CA GLY A 185 -13.99 1.96 -12.41
C GLY A 185 -12.51 2.00 -12.05
N ASP A 186 -11.65 2.28 -13.03
CA ASP A 186 -10.21 2.38 -12.87
C ASP A 186 -9.76 3.80 -12.52
N ALA A 187 -8.64 3.93 -11.83
CA ALA A 187 -7.98 5.21 -11.66
C ALA A 187 -7.39 5.65 -13.00
N GLU A 188 -7.64 6.90 -13.41
CA GLU A 188 -7.02 7.54 -14.56
C GLU A 188 -5.75 8.29 -14.14
N TYR A 189 -4.78 8.33 -15.03
CA TYR A 189 -3.47 8.91 -14.73
C TYR A 189 -3.15 10.15 -15.58
N GLU A 190 -3.98 10.46 -16.57
CA GLU A 190 -3.76 11.60 -17.47
C GLU A 190 -3.83 12.95 -16.75
N THR A 191 -4.82 13.12 -15.87
CA THR A 191 -4.90 14.34 -15.06
C THR A 191 -3.69 14.48 -14.13
N ILE A 192 -3.18 13.36 -13.57
CA ILE A 192 -1.97 13.38 -12.73
C ILE A 192 -0.75 13.80 -13.56
N ARG A 193 -0.61 13.28 -14.78
CA ARG A 193 0.44 13.69 -15.72
C ARG A 193 0.38 15.18 -16.01
N THR A 194 -0.80 15.69 -16.34
CA THR A 194 -1.01 17.11 -16.64
C THR A 194 -0.68 17.99 -15.43
N ILE A 195 -1.05 17.57 -14.21
CA ILE A 195 -0.65 18.24 -12.97
C ILE A 195 0.87 18.26 -12.85
N LYS A 196 1.55 17.11 -13.00
CA LYS A 196 3.02 17.03 -12.90
C LYS A 196 3.73 17.94 -13.90
N GLN A 197 3.20 18.09 -15.09
CA GLN A 197 3.73 19.00 -16.11
C GLN A 197 3.47 20.49 -15.81
N SER A 198 2.53 20.79 -14.90
CA SER A 198 2.08 22.16 -14.64
C SER A 198 2.61 22.77 -13.35
N VAL A 199 3.27 21.98 -12.47
CA VAL A 199 3.85 22.40 -11.19
C VAL A 199 5.22 21.80 -10.98
N ALA A 200 6.07 22.47 -10.20
CA ALA A 200 7.43 22.04 -9.86
C ALA A 200 7.49 21.23 -8.55
N ILE A 201 6.49 21.39 -7.65
CA ILE A 201 6.45 20.68 -6.38
C ILE A 201 6.27 19.16 -6.58
N PRO A 202 6.73 18.34 -5.62
CA PRO A 202 6.61 16.88 -5.70
C PRO A 202 5.16 16.41 -5.80
N ILE A 203 4.93 15.45 -6.70
CA ILE A 203 3.62 14.81 -6.92
C ILE A 203 3.69 13.33 -6.56
N PHE A 204 2.80 12.88 -5.68
CA PHE A 204 2.54 11.48 -5.42
C PHE A 204 1.31 11.02 -6.22
N ALA A 205 1.50 10.09 -7.16
CA ALA A 205 0.40 9.45 -7.87
C ALA A 205 -0.28 8.43 -6.96
N ASN A 206 -1.62 8.48 -6.87
CA ASN A 206 -2.42 7.59 -6.05
C ASN A 206 -3.59 7.00 -6.84
N GLY A 207 -3.89 5.73 -6.63
CA GLY A 207 -5.00 5.00 -7.22
C GLY A 207 -4.56 3.68 -7.84
N ASP A 208 -5.19 2.58 -7.44
CA ASP A 208 -5.06 1.22 -7.99
C ASP A 208 -3.63 0.67 -8.16
N ILE A 209 -2.71 1.11 -7.30
CA ILE A 209 -1.34 0.61 -7.27
C ILE A 209 -1.33 -0.66 -6.42
N ASP A 210 -1.34 -1.82 -7.07
CA ASP A 210 -1.53 -3.15 -6.46
C ASP A 210 -0.32 -4.07 -6.62
N SER A 211 0.65 -3.69 -7.45
CA SER A 211 1.80 -4.53 -7.80
C SER A 211 3.02 -3.68 -8.17
N PRO A 212 4.23 -4.26 -8.13
CA PRO A 212 5.44 -3.62 -8.59
C PRO A 212 5.37 -3.17 -10.07
N TYR A 213 4.75 -3.98 -10.93
CA TYR A 213 4.56 -3.63 -12.35
C TYR A 213 3.63 -2.44 -12.51
N LYS A 214 2.51 -2.42 -11.78
CA LYS A 214 1.57 -1.30 -11.81
C LYS A 214 2.22 -0.03 -11.26
N ALA A 215 3.04 -0.14 -10.22
CA ALA A 215 3.80 0.97 -9.66
C ALA A 215 4.72 1.61 -10.71
N LYS A 216 5.49 0.80 -11.44
CA LYS A 216 6.35 1.26 -12.53
C LYS A 216 5.54 1.92 -13.64
N LEU A 217 4.47 1.26 -14.09
CA LEU A 217 3.58 1.78 -15.14
C LEU A 217 3.01 3.16 -14.77
N VAL A 218 2.55 3.33 -13.52
CA VAL A 218 1.99 4.61 -13.05
C VAL A 218 3.07 5.71 -13.06
N LEU A 219 4.29 5.43 -12.62
CA LEU A 219 5.39 6.40 -12.69
C LEU A 219 5.72 6.78 -14.14
N GLU A 220 5.78 5.82 -15.05
CA GLU A 220 6.05 6.07 -16.47
C GLU A 220 4.93 6.87 -17.14
N GLN A 221 3.67 6.59 -16.83
CA GLN A 221 2.53 7.29 -17.41
C GLN A 221 2.36 8.70 -16.88
N THR A 222 2.65 8.92 -15.60
CA THR A 222 2.38 10.21 -14.94
C THR A 222 3.60 11.13 -14.88
N GLY A 223 4.80 10.57 -14.88
CA GLY A 223 6.02 11.31 -14.52
C GLY A 223 6.05 11.77 -13.06
N ALA A 224 5.17 11.24 -12.20
CA ALA A 224 5.12 11.60 -10.78
C ALA A 224 6.43 11.28 -10.07
N ASP A 225 6.74 12.05 -9.03
CA ASP A 225 7.96 11.89 -8.25
C ASP A 225 7.88 10.71 -7.29
N GLY A 226 6.67 10.35 -6.85
CA GLY A 226 6.42 9.25 -5.95
C GLY A 226 5.06 8.60 -6.14
N LEU A 227 4.85 7.55 -5.37
CA LEU A 227 3.62 6.75 -5.37
C LEU A 227 2.99 6.75 -3.98
N MET A 228 1.66 6.84 -3.93
CA MET A 228 0.92 6.69 -2.68
C MET A 228 0.02 5.45 -2.76
N VAL A 229 0.28 4.47 -1.89
CA VAL A 229 -0.48 3.22 -1.82
C VAL A 229 -1.52 3.30 -0.71
N GLY A 230 -2.75 2.92 -1.01
CA GLY A 230 -3.86 2.86 -0.05
C GLY A 230 -4.31 1.43 0.22
N ARG A 231 -5.48 1.06 -0.29
CA ARG A 231 -6.18 -0.20 -0.02
C ARG A 231 -5.34 -1.46 -0.24
N ASN A 232 -4.41 -1.42 -1.19
CA ASN A 232 -3.57 -2.57 -1.51
C ASN A 232 -2.46 -2.86 -0.47
N ALA A 233 -2.28 -1.97 0.52
CA ALA A 233 -1.46 -2.26 1.70
C ALA A 233 -2.23 -3.03 2.79
N GLN A 234 -3.57 -3.10 2.72
CA GLN A 234 -4.40 -3.82 3.67
C GLN A 234 -4.19 -5.33 3.55
N GLY A 235 -3.72 -5.96 4.62
CA GLY A 235 -3.35 -7.37 4.62
C GLY A 235 -2.08 -7.72 3.84
N ARG A 236 -1.42 -6.70 3.26
CA ARG A 236 -0.19 -6.81 2.48
C ARG A 236 0.73 -5.60 2.72
N PRO A 237 1.12 -5.30 3.98
CA PRO A 237 1.96 -4.13 4.26
C PRO A 237 3.33 -4.21 3.58
N TRP A 238 3.83 -5.40 3.26
CA TRP A 238 5.07 -5.63 2.52
C TRP A 238 5.03 -5.21 1.04
N ILE A 239 3.88 -4.73 0.53
CA ILE A 239 3.77 -4.15 -0.83
C ILE A 239 4.78 -3.02 -1.04
N PHE A 240 5.11 -2.26 0.01
CA PHE A 240 6.13 -1.20 -0.06
C PHE A 240 7.52 -1.77 -0.30
N ARG A 241 7.88 -2.88 0.37
CA ARG A 241 9.13 -3.61 0.15
C ARG A 241 9.22 -4.17 -1.26
N GLU A 242 8.14 -4.77 -1.75
CA GLU A 242 8.06 -5.33 -3.11
C GLU A 242 8.22 -4.25 -4.18
N ILE A 243 7.48 -3.15 -4.06
CA ILE A 243 7.57 -2.03 -5.01
C ILE A 243 8.97 -1.40 -4.94
N GLY A 244 9.47 -1.10 -3.72
CA GLY A 244 10.80 -0.52 -3.54
C GLY A 244 11.91 -1.37 -4.14
N HIS A 245 11.89 -2.68 -3.89
CA HIS A 245 12.83 -3.63 -4.48
C HIS A 245 12.78 -3.57 -6.01
N PHE A 246 11.58 -3.67 -6.60
CA PHE A 246 11.41 -3.69 -8.05
C PHE A 246 11.86 -2.39 -8.72
N LEU A 247 11.52 -1.24 -8.14
CA LEU A 247 11.92 0.05 -8.68
C LEU A 247 13.44 0.27 -8.63
N HIS A 248 14.11 -0.37 -7.65
CA HIS A 248 15.56 -0.28 -7.50
C HIS A 248 16.33 -1.30 -8.37
N THR A 249 15.84 -2.54 -8.45
CA THR A 249 16.57 -3.66 -9.06
C THR A 249 16.02 -4.11 -10.42
N ALA A 250 14.82 -3.68 -10.80
CA ALA A 250 14.03 -4.17 -11.92
C ALA A 250 13.69 -5.69 -11.83
N THR A 251 13.86 -6.31 -10.67
CA THR A 251 13.53 -7.71 -10.42
C THR A 251 12.41 -7.84 -9.38
N ILE A 252 11.59 -8.88 -9.50
CA ILE A 252 10.53 -9.16 -8.53
C ILE A 252 11.16 -9.73 -7.26
N ALA A 253 10.85 -9.13 -6.10
CA ALA A 253 11.22 -9.70 -4.82
C ALA A 253 10.48 -11.03 -4.59
N PRO A 254 11.10 -12.01 -3.91
CA PRO A 254 10.38 -13.21 -3.47
C PRO A 254 9.14 -12.82 -2.64
N GLU A 255 8.04 -13.54 -2.87
CA GLU A 255 6.87 -13.40 -2.00
C GLU A 255 7.23 -13.82 -0.56
N PRO A 256 6.68 -13.16 0.46
CA PRO A 256 6.89 -13.57 1.83
C PRO A 256 6.34 -14.99 2.05
N SER A 257 7.05 -15.80 2.84
CA SER A 257 6.56 -17.13 3.22
C SER A 257 5.29 -17.01 4.08
N LEU A 258 4.54 -18.10 4.21
CA LEU A 258 3.34 -18.12 5.07
C LEU A 258 3.70 -17.86 6.54
N GLU A 259 4.87 -18.33 6.98
CA GLU A 259 5.41 -18.07 8.31
C GLU A 259 5.71 -16.57 8.50
N GLU A 260 6.35 -15.95 7.52
CA GLU A 260 6.61 -14.50 7.55
C GLU A 260 5.29 -13.70 7.60
N VAL A 261 4.31 -14.07 6.80
CA VAL A 261 2.98 -13.42 6.82
C VAL A 261 2.29 -13.59 8.17
N ARG A 262 2.34 -14.81 8.75
CA ARG A 262 1.81 -15.08 10.09
C ARG A 262 2.48 -14.19 11.13
N ASP A 263 3.80 -14.11 11.11
CA ASP A 263 4.56 -13.34 12.11
C ASP A 263 4.32 -11.83 11.97
N ILE A 264 4.22 -11.29 10.76
CA ILE A 264 3.82 -9.90 10.49
C ILE A 264 2.41 -9.64 11.04
N MET A 265 1.46 -10.51 10.73
CA MET A 265 0.09 -10.38 11.22
C MET A 265 0.03 -10.44 12.74
N ARG A 266 0.68 -11.42 13.37
CA ARG A 266 0.76 -11.59 14.83
C ARG A 266 1.30 -10.34 15.51
N ALA A 267 2.40 -9.78 15.02
CA ALA A 267 2.97 -8.54 15.55
C ALA A 267 1.97 -7.37 15.42
N HIS A 268 1.34 -7.22 14.25
CA HIS A 268 0.34 -6.18 14.02
C HIS A 268 -0.87 -6.31 14.96
N LEU A 269 -1.39 -7.52 15.20
CA LEU A 269 -2.51 -7.75 16.11
C LEU A 269 -2.15 -7.38 17.55
N ARG A 270 -0.96 -7.77 18.02
CA ARG A 270 -0.45 -7.38 19.34
C ARG A 270 -0.34 -5.86 19.48
N ASP A 271 0.19 -5.17 18.48
CA ASP A 271 0.28 -3.71 18.46
C ASP A 271 -1.13 -3.07 18.51
N LEU A 272 -2.13 -3.62 17.79
CA LEU A 272 -3.52 -3.17 17.83
C LEU A 272 -4.16 -3.38 19.20
N HIS A 273 -3.98 -4.55 19.81
CA HIS A 273 -4.52 -4.84 21.15
C HIS A 273 -3.90 -3.90 22.20
N ALA A 274 -2.58 -3.68 22.14
CA ALA A 274 -1.90 -2.76 23.04
C ALA A 274 -2.37 -1.30 22.86
N PHE A 275 -2.56 -0.85 21.62
CA PHE A 275 -2.93 0.53 21.30
C PHE A 275 -4.39 0.86 21.65
N TYR A 276 -5.30 -0.04 21.34
CA TYR A 276 -6.75 0.20 21.55
C TYR A 276 -7.26 -0.28 22.90
N GLY A 277 -6.50 -1.13 23.61
CA GLY A 277 -6.98 -1.95 24.72
C GLY A 277 -7.72 -3.19 24.19
N GLU A 278 -7.94 -4.16 25.06
CA GLU A 278 -8.40 -5.49 24.68
C GLU A 278 -9.71 -5.47 23.88
N GLU A 279 -10.78 -4.95 24.46
CA GLU A 279 -12.12 -4.96 23.83
C GLU A 279 -12.16 -4.23 22.47
N ALA A 280 -11.62 -3.02 22.40
CA ALA A 280 -11.62 -2.24 21.19
C ALA A 280 -10.58 -2.77 20.18
N GLY A 281 -9.43 -3.26 20.66
CA GLY A 281 -8.37 -3.86 19.86
C GLY A 281 -8.86 -5.11 19.14
N VAL A 282 -9.52 -6.04 19.85
CA VAL A 282 -10.11 -7.25 19.25
C VAL A 282 -11.11 -6.89 18.14
N ARG A 283 -11.97 -5.89 18.36
CA ARG A 283 -12.92 -5.44 17.32
C ARG A 283 -12.25 -4.82 16.12
N VAL A 284 -11.21 -3.99 16.32
CA VAL A 284 -10.47 -3.35 15.23
C VAL A 284 -9.67 -4.38 14.46
N ALA A 285 -9.06 -5.34 15.12
CA ALA A 285 -8.22 -6.38 14.52
C ALA A 285 -8.98 -7.28 13.54
N ARG A 286 -10.27 -7.54 13.75
CA ARG A 286 -11.10 -8.44 12.91
C ARG A 286 -10.98 -8.15 11.41
N LYS A 287 -11.04 -6.88 11.00
CA LYS A 287 -10.92 -6.49 9.59
C LYS A 287 -9.51 -6.70 9.05
N HIS A 288 -8.47 -6.52 9.87
CA HIS A 288 -7.09 -6.74 9.45
C HIS A 288 -6.83 -8.23 9.23
N ILE A 289 -7.34 -9.09 10.12
CA ILE A 289 -7.26 -10.56 9.95
C ILE A 289 -7.96 -10.99 8.66
N ASP A 290 -9.16 -10.48 8.39
CA ASP A 290 -9.89 -10.76 7.14
C ASP A 290 -9.05 -10.35 5.90
N TRP A 291 -8.35 -9.23 5.96
CA TRP A 291 -7.48 -8.80 4.87
C TRP A 291 -6.25 -9.68 4.69
N TYR A 292 -5.60 -10.14 5.78
CA TYR A 292 -4.48 -11.08 5.70
C TYR A 292 -4.89 -12.46 5.16
N ALA A 293 -6.12 -12.89 5.43
CA ALA A 293 -6.67 -14.16 4.95
C ALA A 293 -7.25 -14.08 3.53
N ARG A 294 -7.38 -12.89 2.95
CA ARG A 294 -8.02 -12.69 1.64
C ARG A 294 -7.30 -13.46 0.54
N GLY A 295 -8.07 -14.20 -0.25
CA GLY A 295 -7.56 -15.01 -1.36
C GLY A 295 -6.85 -16.30 -0.93
N ARG A 296 -6.83 -16.64 0.37
CA ARG A 296 -6.26 -17.87 0.91
C ARG A 296 -7.34 -18.92 1.19
N ALA A 297 -6.94 -20.20 1.16
CA ALA A 297 -7.85 -21.30 1.47
C ALA A 297 -8.42 -21.15 2.89
N ALA A 298 -9.67 -21.58 3.09
CA ALA A 298 -10.37 -21.54 4.37
C ALA A 298 -10.42 -20.15 5.09
N GLY A 299 -10.15 -19.03 4.40
CA GLY A 299 -10.20 -17.69 4.99
C GLY A 299 -11.57 -17.32 5.57
N HIS A 300 -12.66 -17.87 5.04
CA HIS A 300 -14.00 -17.69 5.61
C HIS A 300 -14.16 -18.36 6.99
N ALA A 301 -13.55 -19.52 7.21
CA ALA A 301 -13.58 -20.20 8.51
C ALA A 301 -12.82 -19.39 9.55
N LEU A 302 -11.63 -18.86 9.21
CA LEU A 302 -10.90 -17.94 10.08
C LEU A 302 -11.74 -16.72 10.42
N ARG A 303 -12.34 -16.07 9.41
CA ARG A 303 -13.19 -14.90 9.64
C ARG A 303 -14.29 -15.20 10.64
N HIS A 304 -14.98 -16.34 10.51
CA HIS A 304 -16.02 -16.75 11.45
C HIS A 304 -15.44 -16.91 12.86
N ALA A 305 -14.35 -17.64 13.03
CA ALA A 305 -13.71 -17.87 14.34
C ALA A 305 -13.29 -16.55 15.01
N VAL A 306 -12.63 -15.63 14.30
CA VAL A 306 -12.19 -14.36 14.88
C VAL A 306 -13.33 -13.39 15.19
N MET A 307 -14.49 -13.54 14.53
CA MET A 307 -15.68 -12.75 14.88
C MET A 307 -16.29 -13.18 16.21
N GLN A 308 -16.11 -14.45 16.62
CA GLN A 308 -16.57 -14.99 17.91
C GLN A 308 -15.55 -14.79 19.04
N ALA A 309 -14.28 -14.51 18.72
CA ALA A 309 -13.27 -14.26 19.74
C ALA A 309 -13.61 -13.01 20.56
N GLU A 310 -13.66 -13.15 21.88
CA GLU A 310 -14.00 -12.07 22.82
C GLU A 310 -12.77 -11.40 23.42
N ASP A 311 -11.64 -12.10 23.46
CA ASP A 311 -10.36 -11.64 24.00
C ASP A 311 -9.22 -11.72 23.00
N ALA A 312 -8.12 -11.03 23.30
CA ALA A 312 -6.95 -10.93 22.45
C ALA A 312 -6.21 -12.27 22.29
N GLN A 313 -6.15 -13.08 23.35
CA GLN A 313 -5.46 -14.36 23.33
C GLN A 313 -6.17 -15.37 22.42
N THR A 314 -7.47 -15.50 22.57
CA THR A 314 -8.31 -16.35 21.71
C THR A 314 -8.23 -15.91 20.24
N GLN A 315 -8.26 -14.60 19.99
CA GLN A 315 -8.16 -14.06 18.62
C GLN A 315 -6.80 -14.37 17.98
N LEU A 316 -5.70 -14.20 18.72
CA LEU A 316 -4.35 -14.56 18.26
C LEU A 316 -4.24 -16.08 18.02
N ALA A 317 -4.74 -16.91 18.93
CA ALA A 317 -4.71 -18.36 18.79
C ALA A 317 -5.46 -18.85 17.54
N CYS A 318 -6.65 -18.29 17.25
CA CYS A 318 -7.38 -18.58 16.02
C CYS A 318 -6.59 -18.20 14.76
N ALA A 319 -5.94 -17.03 14.77
CA ALA A 319 -5.15 -16.56 13.65
C ALA A 319 -3.90 -17.42 13.42
N ASP A 320 -3.20 -17.77 14.51
CA ASP A 320 -2.02 -18.64 14.47
C ASP A 320 -2.36 -20.03 13.94
N ALA A 321 -3.37 -20.69 14.51
CA ALA A 321 -3.82 -22.03 14.08
C ALA A 321 -4.20 -22.07 12.59
N TYR A 322 -4.83 -21.02 12.09
CA TYR A 322 -5.14 -20.90 10.68
C TYR A 322 -3.88 -20.88 9.79
N PHE A 323 -2.91 -20.03 10.11
CA PHE A 323 -1.68 -19.93 9.32
C PHE A 323 -0.82 -21.17 9.47
N ASP A 324 -0.78 -21.81 10.64
CA ASP A 324 -0.08 -23.08 10.85
C ASP A 324 -0.66 -24.19 9.96
N SER A 325 -2.00 -24.27 9.86
CA SER A 325 -2.67 -25.22 8.96
C SER A 325 -2.34 -24.96 7.47
N LEU A 326 -2.20 -23.70 7.07
CA LEU A 326 -1.78 -23.36 5.70
C LEU A 326 -0.34 -23.78 5.45
N VAL A 327 0.58 -23.52 6.40
CA VAL A 327 1.98 -23.92 6.30
C VAL A 327 2.11 -25.45 6.15
N GLU A 328 1.38 -26.22 6.95
CA GLU A 328 1.37 -27.69 6.86
C GLU A 328 0.87 -28.16 5.50
N THR A 329 -0.27 -27.61 5.03
CA THR A 329 -0.90 -28.01 3.76
C THR A 329 0.02 -27.70 2.57
N TYR A 330 0.48 -26.46 2.43
CA TYR A 330 1.36 -26.06 1.32
C TYR A 330 2.78 -26.65 1.43
N GLY A 331 3.26 -26.91 2.65
CA GLY A 331 4.53 -27.62 2.87
C GLY A 331 4.46 -29.06 2.39
N ALA A 332 3.32 -29.74 2.59
CA ALA A 332 3.10 -31.09 2.09
C ALA A 332 2.96 -31.13 0.55
N GLU A 333 2.27 -30.15 -0.06
CA GLU A 333 2.14 -30.05 -1.52
C GLU A 333 3.49 -29.85 -2.20
N LYS A 334 4.34 -28.94 -1.71
CA LYS A 334 5.69 -28.72 -2.25
C LYS A 334 6.58 -29.96 -2.14
N LYS A 335 6.50 -30.73 -1.05
CA LYS A 335 7.23 -32.00 -0.90
C LYS A 335 6.77 -33.02 -1.92
N ASN A 336 5.45 -33.15 -2.16
CA ASN A 336 4.89 -34.06 -3.14
C ASN A 336 5.25 -33.66 -4.60
N GLU A 337 5.25 -32.37 -4.93
CA GLU A 337 5.70 -31.88 -6.23
C GLU A 337 7.20 -32.09 -6.46
N SER A 338 8.04 -31.89 -5.44
CA SER A 338 9.47 -32.13 -5.54
C SER A 338 9.79 -33.60 -5.69
N SER A 339 9.07 -34.49 -4.97
CA SER A 339 9.18 -35.95 -5.10
C SER A 339 8.75 -36.40 -6.50
N SER A 340 7.60 -35.93 -6.99
CA SER A 340 7.09 -36.28 -8.34
C SER A 340 8.00 -35.75 -9.47
N ARG A 341 8.67 -34.62 -9.29
CA ARG A 341 9.69 -34.12 -10.22
C ARG A 341 10.98 -34.94 -10.18
N ALA A 342 11.40 -35.39 -9.00
CA ALA A 342 12.55 -36.28 -8.85
C ALA A 342 12.27 -37.64 -9.51
N ASP A 343 11.09 -38.21 -9.29
CA ASP A 343 10.65 -39.46 -9.91
C ASP A 343 10.58 -39.37 -11.43
N ARG A 344 10.05 -38.26 -11.98
CA ARG A 344 10.04 -38.01 -13.44
C ARG A 344 11.45 -37.88 -14.01
N LYS A 345 12.38 -37.19 -13.31
CA LYS A 345 13.78 -37.11 -13.76
C LYS A 345 14.47 -38.48 -13.72
N THR A 346 14.19 -39.27 -12.68
CA THR A 346 14.75 -40.62 -12.55
C THR A 346 14.17 -41.57 -13.61
N CYS A 347 12.87 -41.46 -13.91
CA CYS A 347 12.21 -42.21 -14.97
C CYS A 347 12.74 -41.82 -16.36
N ALA A 348 12.91 -40.50 -16.64
CA ALA A 348 13.50 -40.00 -17.86
C ALA A 348 14.97 -40.44 -18.06
N ALA A 349 15.77 -40.42 -16.96
CA ALA A 349 17.14 -40.91 -17.00
C ALA A 349 17.22 -42.42 -17.25
N ARG A 350 16.31 -43.24 -16.67
CA ARG A 350 16.21 -44.68 -16.94
C ARG A 350 15.74 -44.95 -18.38
N ALA A 351 14.81 -44.14 -18.93
CA ALA A 351 14.40 -44.29 -20.32
C ALA A 351 15.52 -43.91 -21.31
N ALA A 352 16.33 -42.90 -21.01
CA ALA A 352 17.48 -42.51 -21.83
C ALA A 352 18.61 -43.59 -21.79
N ALA A 353 18.83 -44.22 -20.62
CA ALA A 353 19.81 -45.32 -20.48
C ALA A 353 19.35 -46.60 -21.23
N ALA A 354 18.04 -46.88 -21.27
CA ALA A 354 17.50 -48.02 -22.00
C ALA A 354 17.57 -47.78 -23.54
N ASP A 355 17.50 -46.55 -24.01
CA ASP A 355 17.62 -46.19 -25.46
C ASP A 355 19.08 -46.27 -25.93
N ASP A 356 20.05 -45.97 -25.06
CA ASP A 356 21.51 -46.18 -25.35
C ASP A 356 21.89 -47.65 -25.40
N ASP A 357 21.33 -48.51 -24.55
CA ASP A 357 21.51 -49.94 -24.57
C ASP A 357 20.92 -50.57 -25.87
N CYS A 358 19.75 -50.10 -26.32
CA CYS A 358 19.19 -50.52 -27.60
C CYS A 358 19.97 -50.03 -28.82
N ARG A 359 20.66 -48.90 -28.76
CA ARG A 359 21.56 -48.43 -29.83
C ARG A 359 22.85 -49.23 -29.88
N GLY A 360 23.42 -49.59 -28.72
CA GLY A 360 24.60 -50.47 -28.62
C GLY A 360 24.33 -51.88 -29.21
N ALA A 361 23.14 -52.44 -28.95
CA ALA A 361 22.75 -53.74 -29.50
C ALA A 361 22.48 -53.70 -31.03
N ARG A 362 21.99 -52.61 -31.58
CA ARG A 362 21.82 -52.46 -33.04
C ARG A 362 23.16 -52.27 -33.77
N VAL A 363 24.15 -51.63 -33.18
CA VAL A 363 25.49 -51.50 -33.79
C VAL A 363 26.20 -52.87 -33.83
N LEU A 364 26.08 -53.69 -32.80
CA LEU A 364 26.66 -55.04 -32.80
C LEU A 364 25.96 -56.01 -33.81
N LEU A 365 24.67 -55.87 -34.04
CA LEU A 365 23.96 -56.66 -35.04
C LEU A 365 24.33 -56.24 -36.50
N CYS A 366 24.56 -54.98 -36.79
CA CYS A 366 25.05 -54.51 -38.10
C CYS A 366 26.46 -54.99 -38.44
N ASP A 367 27.34 -55.11 -37.45
CA ASP A 367 28.71 -55.61 -37.67
C ASP A 367 28.79 -57.11 -37.89
N VAL A 368 27.88 -57.90 -37.34
CA VAL A 368 27.74 -59.36 -37.57
C VAL A 368 27.22 -59.68 -38.99
N GLU A 369 26.26 -58.93 -39.51
CA GLU A 369 25.77 -59.08 -40.89
C GLU A 369 26.77 -58.65 -41.95
N ARG A 370 27.67 -57.70 -41.71
CA ARG A 370 28.77 -57.31 -42.60
C ARG A 370 29.89 -58.33 -42.72
N ALA A 371 30.06 -59.18 -41.71
CA ALA A 371 31.10 -60.20 -41.68
C ALA A 371 30.75 -61.49 -42.50
N GLN A 372 29.46 -61.70 -42.84
CA GLN A 372 28.98 -62.87 -43.59
C GLN A 372 28.80 -62.65 -45.09
N ALA A 373 29.07 -61.47 -45.65
CA ALA A 373 28.95 -61.17 -47.08
C ALA A 373 30.34 -60.93 -47.72
N ARG A 374 31.18 -61.99 -47.78
CA ARG A 374 32.29 -62.08 -48.73
C ARG A 374 32.10 -63.29 -49.63
N PRO A 375 31.88 -63.09 -50.92
CA PRO A 375 31.89 -64.20 -51.87
C PRO A 375 33.33 -64.75 -52.07
N ALA A 376 33.40 -66.04 -52.10
CA ALA A 376 34.60 -66.72 -52.54
C ALA A 376 34.83 -66.45 -54.04
N LEU A 377 35.98 -65.91 -54.40
CA LEU A 377 36.82 -66.24 -55.56
C LEU A 377 38.19 -65.64 -55.38
#